data_660e8e2e7d9e0dc9f669f39bf47edf9c
#
_entry.id   660e8e2e7d9e0dc9f669f39bf47edf9c
#
_cell.length_a   1.000
_cell.length_b   1.000
_cell.length_c   1.000
_cell.angle_alpha   90.00
_cell.angle_beta   90.00
_cell.angle_gamma   90.00
#
_symmetry.space_group_name_H-M   'P 1'
#
loop_
_entity.id
_entity.type
_entity.pdbx_description
1 polymer ?
#
loop_
_entity_poly.entity_id
_entity_poly.type
_entity_poly.pdbx_seq_one_letter_code
_entity_poly.pdbx_strand_id
1 'polypeptide(L)'
;MKITNKFDLPDPVVRAITAFDKGDQPKGLRVTTLIDSPRISQLRRMHYPKLTEDVSQLVYRVWGSAIHEILSRETSNAYVSEERLSHEVDGTLISGAIDYQFVEDDAVDLKDYKTTAAFGVTQGIKPAWEQQLNVYAYLIRHVKGLSVKSASVVAFIRDWRQSDADTRENYPPAPIHEMTVHLWAEDEQDRYVEARV
;
A
#
# COMPACT_ATOMS: atom_id res chain seq x y z
N MET A 1 -9.74 -8.06 -18.46
CA MET A 1 -10.41 -8.69 -17.29
C MET A 1 -11.92 -8.48 -17.42
N LYS A 2 -12.73 -9.49 -17.10
CA LYS A 2 -14.21 -9.41 -17.12
C LYS A 2 -14.70 -9.17 -15.68
N ILE A 3 -15.55 -8.16 -15.47
CA ILE A 3 -16.23 -7.94 -14.19
C ILE A 3 -17.60 -8.63 -14.24
N THR A 4 -17.94 -9.36 -13.17
CA THR A 4 -19.24 -10.01 -12.98
C THR A 4 -20.00 -9.39 -11.83
N ASN A 5 -21.32 -9.53 -11.82
CA ASN A 5 -22.21 -9.14 -10.73
C ASN A 5 -23.03 -10.36 -10.30
N LYS A 6 -22.39 -11.28 -9.57
CA LYS A 6 -22.99 -12.56 -9.17
C LYS A 6 -24.09 -12.41 -8.11
N PHE A 7 -24.09 -11.31 -7.40
CA PHE A 7 -25.02 -11.03 -6.29
C PHE A 7 -26.13 -10.05 -6.67
N ASP A 8 -26.25 -9.75 -7.95
CA ASP A 8 -27.27 -8.84 -8.49
C ASP A 8 -27.31 -7.47 -7.76
N LEU A 9 -26.13 -6.91 -7.52
CA LEU A 9 -25.99 -5.61 -6.87
C LEU A 9 -26.59 -4.51 -7.76
N PRO A 10 -27.18 -3.44 -7.17
CA PRO A 10 -27.79 -2.36 -7.92
C PRO A 10 -26.79 -1.69 -8.88
N ASP A 11 -27.24 -1.37 -10.09
CA ASP A 11 -26.46 -0.73 -11.15
C ASP A 11 -25.63 0.50 -10.69
N PRO A 12 -26.16 1.42 -9.86
CA PRO A 12 -25.37 2.55 -9.38
C PRO A 12 -24.16 2.12 -8.54
N VAL A 13 -24.29 1.06 -7.73
CA VAL A 13 -23.21 0.48 -6.92
C VAL A 13 -22.15 -0.14 -7.82
N VAL A 14 -22.57 -0.95 -8.78
CA VAL A 14 -21.67 -1.60 -9.75
C VAL A 14 -20.87 -0.55 -10.53
N ARG A 15 -21.55 0.49 -11.05
CA ARG A 15 -20.90 1.57 -11.80
C ARG A 15 -19.92 2.36 -10.93
N ALA A 16 -20.29 2.72 -9.71
CA ALA A 16 -19.42 3.46 -8.81
C ALA A 16 -18.14 2.66 -8.49
N ILE A 17 -18.27 1.38 -8.13
CA ILE A 17 -17.14 0.52 -7.79
C ILE A 17 -16.22 0.28 -9.01
N THR A 18 -16.79 0.03 -10.20
CA THR A 18 -16.01 -0.24 -11.41
C THR A 18 -15.36 1.02 -12.02
N ALA A 19 -15.97 2.20 -11.85
CA ALA A 19 -15.38 3.46 -12.27
C ALA A 19 -14.12 3.81 -11.46
N PHE A 20 -14.12 3.43 -10.19
CA PHE A 20 -13.02 3.67 -9.26
C PHE A 20 -11.71 2.92 -9.64
N ASP A 21 -11.82 1.80 -10.33
CA ASP A 21 -10.67 0.96 -10.74
C ASP A 21 -9.92 1.53 -11.98
N LYS A 22 -10.39 2.62 -12.58
CA LYS A 22 -9.81 3.23 -13.79
C LYS A 22 -8.79 4.33 -13.52
N GLY A 23 -8.20 4.36 -12.32
CA GLY A 23 -7.21 5.34 -11.93
C GLY A 23 -6.02 5.44 -12.89
N ASP A 24 -5.33 6.57 -12.82
CA ASP A 24 -4.19 6.91 -13.65
C ASP A 24 -3.15 5.79 -13.65
N GLN A 25 -2.69 5.40 -14.85
CA GLN A 25 -1.64 4.40 -15.00
C GLN A 25 -0.30 5.12 -15.05
N PRO A 26 0.46 5.18 -13.94
CA PRO A 26 1.76 5.83 -13.96
C PRO A 26 2.68 5.12 -14.93
N LYS A 27 3.56 5.88 -15.57
CA LYS A 27 4.63 5.31 -16.39
C LYS A 27 5.60 4.54 -15.49
N GLY A 28 6.07 3.40 -15.96
CA GLY A 28 7.06 2.59 -15.26
C GLY A 28 6.50 1.50 -14.33
N LEU A 29 7.38 0.89 -13.56
CA LEU A 29 7.09 -0.19 -12.63
C LEU A 29 6.64 0.40 -11.28
N ARG A 30 5.42 0.09 -10.86
CA ARG A 30 4.94 0.51 -9.53
C ARG A 30 5.63 -0.30 -8.44
N VAL A 31 5.90 0.33 -7.29
CA VAL A 31 6.41 -0.36 -6.10
C VAL A 31 5.55 -1.58 -5.74
N THR A 32 4.23 -1.46 -5.77
CA THR A 32 3.31 -2.58 -5.51
C THR A 32 3.43 -3.73 -6.52
N THR A 33 3.88 -3.45 -7.75
CA THR A 33 4.17 -4.49 -8.76
C THR A 33 5.57 -5.06 -8.58
N LEU A 34 6.55 -4.22 -8.21
CA LEU A 34 7.92 -4.62 -7.94
C LEU A 34 8.00 -5.66 -6.80
N ILE A 35 7.23 -5.44 -5.72
CA ILE A 35 7.21 -6.35 -4.55
C ILE A 35 6.37 -7.61 -4.77
N ASP A 36 5.49 -7.65 -5.78
CA ASP A 36 4.69 -8.84 -6.12
C ASP A 36 5.59 -9.92 -6.77
N SER A 37 5.10 -11.15 -6.80
CA SER A 37 5.80 -12.22 -7.51
C SER A 37 5.89 -11.90 -9.02
N PRO A 38 7.11 -11.81 -9.61
CA PRO A 38 7.28 -11.55 -11.04
C PRO A 38 6.51 -12.53 -11.91
N ARG A 39 6.48 -13.82 -11.50
CA ARG A 39 5.73 -14.88 -12.20
C ARG A 39 4.22 -14.62 -12.19
N ILE A 40 3.66 -14.22 -11.04
CA ILE A 40 2.23 -13.90 -10.92
C ILE A 40 1.89 -12.68 -11.77
N SER A 41 2.71 -11.63 -11.71
CA SER A 41 2.54 -10.41 -12.51
C SER A 41 2.58 -10.70 -14.01
N GLN A 42 3.52 -11.53 -14.45
CA GLN A 42 3.61 -11.98 -15.84
C GLN A 42 2.37 -12.78 -16.27
N LEU A 43 1.96 -13.78 -15.48
CA LEU A 43 0.77 -14.59 -15.76
C LEU A 43 -0.51 -13.74 -15.81
N ARG A 44 -0.67 -12.80 -14.89
CA ARG A 44 -1.80 -11.85 -14.90
C ARG A 44 -1.82 -11.05 -16.20
N ARG A 45 -0.69 -10.52 -16.64
CA ARG A 45 -0.58 -9.77 -17.91
C ARG A 45 -0.95 -10.63 -19.11
N MET A 46 -0.37 -11.84 -19.21
CA MET A 46 -0.64 -12.78 -20.32
C MET A 46 -2.10 -13.23 -20.40
N HIS A 47 -2.72 -13.43 -19.26
CA HIS A 47 -4.08 -13.95 -19.16
C HIS A 47 -5.13 -12.90 -18.81
N TYR A 48 -4.76 -11.60 -18.79
CA TYR A 48 -5.66 -10.51 -18.40
C TYR A 48 -7.06 -10.57 -19.06
N PRO A 49 -7.22 -10.84 -20.37
CA PRO A 49 -8.53 -10.94 -20.99
C PRO A 49 -9.40 -12.11 -20.48
N LYS A 50 -8.75 -13.16 -19.94
CA LYS A 50 -9.41 -14.35 -19.39
C LYS A 50 -9.74 -14.24 -17.91
N LEU A 51 -9.15 -13.26 -17.20
CA LEU A 51 -9.41 -13.06 -15.78
C LEU A 51 -10.84 -12.56 -15.57
N THR A 52 -11.46 -13.08 -14.52
CA THR A 52 -12.80 -12.67 -14.09
C THR A 52 -12.73 -12.29 -12.62
N GLU A 53 -13.32 -11.15 -12.27
CA GLU A 53 -13.43 -10.67 -10.88
C GLU A 53 -14.88 -10.26 -10.64
N ASP A 54 -15.42 -10.57 -9.45
CA ASP A 54 -16.77 -10.15 -9.12
C ASP A 54 -16.74 -8.76 -8.44
N VAL A 55 -17.70 -7.92 -8.81
CA VAL A 55 -17.78 -6.54 -8.30
C VAL A 55 -17.81 -6.48 -6.78
N SER A 56 -18.39 -7.49 -6.10
CA SER A 56 -18.40 -7.57 -4.64
C SER A 56 -17.01 -7.66 -4.01
N GLN A 57 -16.01 -8.18 -4.71
CA GLN A 57 -14.62 -8.27 -4.24
C GLN A 57 -13.88 -6.93 -4.37
N LEU A 58 -14.34 -6.05 -5.24
CA LEU A 58 -13.75 -4.73 -5.45
C LEU A 58 -14.05 -3.75 -4.31
N VAL A 59 -15.03 -4.02 -3.46
CA VAL A 59 -15.39 -3.14 -2.32
C VAL A 59 -14.22 -2.87 -1.39
N TYR A 60 -13.32 -3.82 -1.21
CA TYR A 60 -12.14 -3.65 -0.35
C TYR A 60 -11.16 -2.63 -0.90
N ARG A 61 -11.05 -2.51 -2.22
CA ARG A 61 -10.24 -1.45 -2.88
C ARG A 61 -10.87 -0.09 -2.65
N VAL A 62 -12.20 0.01 -2.79
CA VAL A 62 -12.93 1.27 -2.53
C VAL A 62 -12.73 1.74 -1.09
N TRP A 63 -12.81 0.85 -0.11
CA TRP A 63 -12.56 1.23 1.30
C TRP A 63 -11.14 1.72 1.52
N GLY A 64 -10.14 1.02 0.99
CA GLY A 64 -8.74 1.47 1.06
C GLY A 64 -8.58 2.87 0.50
N SER A 65 -9.03 3.07 -0.74
CA SER A 65 -8.88 4.36 -1.40
C SER A 65 -9.71 5.49 -0.77
N ALA A 66 -10.87 5.18 -0.18
CA ALA A 66 -11.64 6.18 0.56
C ALA A 66 -10.87 6.69 1.80
N ILE A 67 -10.16 5.80 2.51
CA ILE A 67 -9.30 6.18 3.63
C ILE A 67 -8.17 7.09 3.14
N HIS A 68 -7.43 6.69 2.10
CA HIS A 68 -6.36 7.49 1.51
C HIS A 68 -6.88 8.86 1.06
N GLU A 69 -8.00 8.92 0.34
CA GLU A 69 -8.61 10.18 -0.12
C GLU A 69 -9.01 11.10 1.05
N ILE A 70 -9.54 10.56 2.14
CA ILE A 70 -9.88 11.36 3.32
C ILE A 70 -8.62 11.90 3.98
N LEU A 71 -7.59 11.07 4.17
CA LEU A 71 -6.36 11.46 4.83
C LEU A 71 -5.51 12.41 3.98
N SER A 72 -5.54 12.28 2.65
CA SER A 72 -4.83 13.19 1.74
C SER A 72 -5.36 14.63 1.74
N ARG A 73 -6.58 14.85 2.23
CA ARG A 73 -7.16 16.19 2.37
C ARG A 73 -6.60 16.98 3.54
N GLU A 74 -6.03 16.27 4.52
CA GLU A 74 -5.33 16.91 5.62
C GLU A 74 -4.00 17.48 5.10
N THR A 75 -3.85 18.79 5.22
CA THR A 75 -2.64 19.51 4.81
C THR A 75 -1.98 20.16 6.01
N SER A 76 -0.71 19.94 6.18
CA SER A 76 0.10 20.55 7.21
C SER A 76 1.48 20.86 6.66
N ASN A 77 2.11 21.93 7.16
CA ASN A 77 3.52 22.19 6.85
C ASN A 77 4.48 21.22 7.55
N ALA A 78 3.96 20.37 8.46
CA ALA A 78 4.75 19.42 9.22
C ALA A 78 4.97 18.08 8.52
N TYR A 79 4.12 17.72 7.54
CA TYR A 79 4.23 16.44 6.83
C TYR A 79 3.82 16.56 5.36
N VAL A 80 4.30 15.62 4.56
CA VAL A 80 3.95 15.47 3.15
C VAL A 80 3.10 14.20 2.99
N SER A 81 1.93 14.32 2.35
CA SER A 81 1.04 13.18 2.08
C SER A 81 0.86 12.95 0.58
N GLU A 82 0.65 11.68 0.20
CA GLU A 82 0.37 11.22 -1.18
C GLU A 82 1.42 11.67 -2.21
N GLU A 83 2.68 11.81 -1.78
CA GLU A 83 3.76 12.23 -2.67
C GLU A 83 4.21 11.06 -3.57
N ARG A 84 4.21 11.32 -4.88
CA ARG A 84 4.73 10.34 -5.84
C ARG A 84 6.21 10.60 -6.12
N LEU A 85 7.04 9.63 -5.77
CA LEU A 85 8.45 9.58 -6.11
C LEU A 85 8.69 8.60 -7.27
N SER A 86 9.70 8.90 -8.08
CA SER A 86 10.13 8.03 -9.17
C SER A 86 11.65 8.07 -9.31
N HIS A 87 12.25 6.91 -9.54
CA HIS A 87 13.69 6.75 -9.75
C HIS A 87 13.95 5.73 -10.85
N GLU A 88 14.98 5.97 -11.69
CA GLU A 88 15.35 5.06 -12.75
C GLU A 88 16.49 4.15 -12.29
N VAL A 89 16.29 2.84 -12.45
CA VAL A 89 17.26 1.80 -12.10
C VAL A 89 17.42 0.90 -13.32
N ASP A 90 18.62 0.78 -13.86
CA ASP A 90 18.95 -0.03 -15.04
C ASP A 90 18.01 0.17 -16.23
N GLY A 91 17.64 1.44 -16.49
CA GLY A 91 16.72 1.80 -17.58
C GLY A 91 15.25 1.54 -17.30
N THR A 92 14.91 1.08 -16.10
CA THR A 92 13.53 0.88 -15.65
C THR A 92 13.11 1.97 -14.66
N LEU A 93 12.06 2.72 -15.00
CA LEU A 93 11.49 3.71 -14.08
C LEU A 93 10.66 3.01 -13.02
N ILE A 94 11.06 3.15 -11.75
CA ILE A 94 10.28 2.70 -10.58
C ILE A 94 9.50 3.88 -10.03
N SER A 95 8.25 3.68 -9.63
CA SER A 95 7.45 4.74 -9.02
C SER A 95 6.60 4.25 -7.86
N GLY A 96 6.45 5.10 -6.84
CA GLY A 96 5.58 4.85 -5.69
C GLY A 96 4.90 6.14 -5.21
N ALA A 97 3.65 6.05 -4.78
CA ALA A 97 2.98 7.09 -4.03
C ALA A 97 3.14 6.75 -2.54
N ILE A 98 3.66 7.69 -1.78
CA ILE A 98 3.95 7.55 -0.36
C ILE A 98 2.86 8.27 0.42
N ASP A 99 2.18 7.55 1.30
CA ASP A 99 0.98 8.05 1.99
C ASP A 99 1.31 9.17 2.98
N TYR A 100 2.44 9.05 3.71
CA TYR A 100 2.81 10.01 4.74
C TYR A 100 4.32 10.04 4.97
N GLN A 101 4.88 11.25 5.03
CA GLN A 101 6.26 11.53 5.36
C GLN A 101 6.31 12.71 6.32
N PHE A 102 6.84 12.52 7.52
CA PHE A 102 7.19 13.60 8.42
C PHE A 102 8.71 13.80 8.39
N VAL A 103 9.14 15.00 8.03
CA VAL A 103 10.57 15.33 7.87
C VAL A 103 11.03 16.18 9.03
N GLU A 104 12.07 15.72 9.73
CA GLU A 104 12.71 16.43 10.83
C GLU A 104 14.22 16.16 10.80
N ASP A 105 15.03 17.18 10.85
CA ASP A 105 16.51 17.10 10.86
C ASP A 105 17.09 16.20 9.74
N ASP A 106 16.60 16.37 8.50
CA ASP A 106 16.98 15.60 7.32
C ASP A 106 16.67 14.08 7.40
N ALA A 107 15.84 13.70 8.35
CA ALA A 107 15.37 12.35 8.52
C ALA A 107 13.83 12.25 8.37
N VAL A 108 13.36 11.12 7.87
CA VAL A 108 11.94 10.90 7.56
C VAL A 108 11.35 9.83 8.47
N ASP A 109 10.20 10.15 9.09
CA ASP A 109 9.27 9.14 9.61
C ASP A 109 8.28 8.79 8.49
N LEU A 110 8.33 7.54 8.04
CA LEU A 110 7.55 7.02 6.92
C LEU A 110 6.37 6.21 7.42
N LYS A 111 5.15 6.53 6.94
CA LYS A 111 3.96 5.72 7.26
C LYS A 111 3.19 5.36 6.01
N ASP A 112 2.56 4.20 6.05
CA ASP A 112 1.71 3.67 4.98
C ASP A 112 0.36 3.23 5.59
N TYR A 113 -0.74 3.64 4.96
CA TYR A 113 -2.09 3.37 5.43
C TYR A 113 -2.63 2.08 4.84
N LYS A 114 -3.09 1.16 5.69
CA LYS A 114 -3.63 -0.14 5.25
C LYS A 114 -5.00 -0.40 5.83
N THR A 115 -5.96 -0.75 4.97
CA THR A 115 -7.26 -1.28 5.40
C THR A 115 -7.17 -2.80 5.48
N THR A 116 -7.37 -3.37 6.65
CA THR A 116 -7.20 -4.82 6.85
C THR A 116 -8.25 -5.37 7.83
N ALA A 117 -8.31 -6.71 7.95
CA ALA A 117 -9.03 -7.37 9.02
C ALA A 117 -8.15 -7.47 10.27
N ALA A 118 -8.75 -7.60 11.46
CA ALA A 118 -8.05 -7.78 12.73
C ALA A 118 -7.06 -8.95 12.69
N PHE A 119 -7.43 -10.06 12.07
CA PHE A 119 -6.54 -11.21 11.85
C PHE A 119 -5.24 -10.81 11.14
N GLY A 120 -5.31 -9.89 10.16
CA GLY A 120 -4.12 -9.43 9.43
C GLY A 120 -3.14 -8.63 10.29
N VAL A 121 -3.60 -8.07 11.41
CA VAL A 121 -2.76 -7.35 12.40
C VAL A 121 -2.18 -8.33 13.43
N THR A 122 -2.98 -9.29 13.91
CA THR A 122 -2.54 -10.26 14.92
C THR A 122 -1.41 -11.18 14.43
N GLN A 123 -1.22 -11.31 13.13
CA GLN A 123 -0.12 -12.09 12.52
C GLN A 123 1.21 -11.28 12.41
N GLY A 124 1.23 -10.03 12.86
CA GLY A 124 2.39 -9.15 12.71
C GLY A 124 2.50 -8.52 11.32
N ILE A 125 3.66 -7.92 11.05
CA ILE A 125 3.95 -7.25 9.78
C ILE A 125 3.99 -8.29 8.64
N LYS A 126 3.20 -8.03 7.59
CA LYS A 126 3.22 -8.84 6.38
C LYS A 126 4.50 -8.56 5.57
N PRO A 127 5.15 -9.59 5.00
CA PRO A 127 6.35 -9.39 4.18
C PRO A 127 6.16 -8.34 3.07
N ALA A 128 4.99 -8.31 2.43
CA ALA A 128 4.70 -7.32 1.38
C ALA A 128 4.64 -5.86 1.92
N TRP A 129 4.24 -5.65 3.17
CA TRP A 129 4.24 -4.33 3.79
C TRP A 129 5.65 -3.87 4.13
N GLU A 130 6.47 -4.78 4.67
CA GLU A 130 7.88 -4.53 4.95
C GLU A 130 8.65 -4.20 3.66
N GLN A 131 8.48 -5.01 2.61
CA GLN A 131 9.08 -4.78 1.30
C GLN A 131 8.67 -3.42 0.72
N GLN A 132 7.38 -3.07 0.78
CA GLN A 132 6.85 -1.81 0.25
C GLN A 132 7.52 -0.60 0.92
N LEU A 133 7.56 -0.59 2.25
CA LEU A 133 8.13 0.53 3.01
C LEU A 133 9.64 0.63 2.82
N ASN A 134 10.36 -0.49 2.69
CA ASN A 134 11.78 -0.48 2.37
C ASN A 134 12.08 0.02 0.95
N VAL A 135 11.24 -0.29 -0.03
CA VAL A 135 11.36 0.30 -1.37
C VAL A 135 10.99 1.79 -1.35
N TYR A 136 10.05 2.22 -0.52
CA TYR A 136 9.77 3.65 -0.33
C TYR A 136 10.96 4.37 0.33
N ALA A 137 11.60 3.77 1.33
CA ALA A 137 12.82 4.30 1.94
C ALA A 137 13.95 4.44 0.90
N TYR A 138 14.13 3.45 0.04
CA TYR A 138 15.03 3.52 -1.13
C TYR A 138 14.70 4.72 -2.01
N LEU A 139 13.43 4.93 -2.40
CA LEU A 139 13.02 6.05 -3.26
C LEU A 139 13.26 7.40 -2.57
N ILE A 140 12.95 7.54 -1.27
CA ILE A 140 13.20 8.76 -0.50
C ILE A 140 14.69 9.10 -0.53
N ARG A 141 15.56 8.13 -0.26
CA ARG A 141 17.01 8.32 -0.25
C ARG A 141 17.54 8.74 -1.61
N HIS A 142 17.16 8.04 -2.69
CA HIS A 142 17.69 8.32 -4.04
C HIS A 142 17.10 9.57 -4.70
N VAL A 143 15.87 9.95 -4.37
CA VAL A 143 15.20 11.10 -5.00
C VAL A 143 15.35 12.38 -4.18
N LYS A 144 15.27 12.28 -2.85
CA LYS A 144 15.27 13.44 -1.94
C LYS A 144 16.61 13.61 -1.20
N GLY A 145 17.47 12.60 -1.19
CA GLY A 145 18.73 12.61 -0.42
C GLY A 145 18.52 12.56 1.11
N LEU A 146 17.31 12.15 1.55
CA LEU A 146 16.96 12.08 2.97
C LEU A 146 17.09 10.65 3.48
N SER A 147 17.47 10.47 4.74
CA SER A 147 17.43 9.18 5.42
C SER A 147 16.02 8.89 5.98
N VAL A 148 15.67 7.61 6.10
CA VAL A 148 14.43 7.21 6.79
C VAL A 148 14.80 6.67 8.16
N LYS A 149 14.36 7.35 9.24
CA LYS A 149 14.67 6.97 10.63
C LYS A 149 13.70 5.95 11.21
N SER A 150 12.45 5.96 10.72
CA SER A 150 11.42 5.00 11.15
C SER A 150 10.43 4.72 10.03
N ALA A 151 9.87 3.52 10.05
CA ALA A 151 8.79 3.12 9.14
C ALA A 151 7.70 2.38 9.91
N SER A 152 6.44 2.67 9.59
CA SER A 152 5.30 2.01 10.20
C SER A 152 4.12 1.85 9.24
N VAL A 153 3.30 0.84 9.50
CA VAL A 153 1.99 0.66 8.89
C VAL A 153 0.92 1.11 9.88
N VAL A 154 0.05 2.02 9.45
CA VAL A 154 -1.15 2.41 10.21
C VAL A 154 -2.33 1.61 9.66
N ALA A 155 -2.73 0.59 10.41
CA ALA A 155 -3.78 -0.34 10.03
C ALA A 155 -5.16 0.16 10.48
N PHE A 156 -6.07 0.36 9.52
CA PHE A 156 -7.49 0.61 9.74
C PHE A 156 -8.22 -0.73 9.70
N ILE A 157 -8.71 -1.18 10.86
CA ILE A 157 -9.24 -2.53 11.08
C ILE A 157 -10.75 -2.52 10.89
N ARG A 158 -11.22 -3.06 9.78
CA ARG A 158 -12.62 -2.98 9.35
C ARG A 158 -13.59 -3.90 10.11
N ASP A 159 -13.10 -4.91 10.80
CA ASP A 159 -13.86 -5.91 11.56
C ASP A 159 -13.49 -5.92 13.06
N TRP A 160 -12.89 -4.83 13.55
CA TRP A 160 -12.52 -4.69 14.94
C TRP A 160 -13.76 -4.73 15.86
N ARG A 161 -13.61 -5.36 17.03
CA ARG A 161 -14.67 -5.46 18.04
C ARG A 161 -14.10 -5.21 19.43
N GLN A 162 -14.78 -4.38 20.21
CA GLN A 162 -14.41 -4.12 21.59
C GLN A 162 -14.38 -5.40 22.43
N SER A 163 -15.38 -6.28 22.28
CA SER A 163 -15.46 -7.55 23.02
C SER A 163 -14.27 -8.47 22.78
N ASP A 164 -13.69 -8.42 21.57
CA ASP A 164 -12.50 -9.20 21.25
C ASP A 164 -11.25 -8.55 21.84
N ALA A 165 -11.17 -7.21 21.86
CA ALA A 165 -10.08 -6.48 22.50
C ALA A 165 -10.02 -6.68 24.00
N ASP A 166 -11.19 -6.82 24.64
CA ASP A 166 -11.30 -7.04 26.09
C ASP A 166 -10.97 -8.48 26.52
N THR A 167 -11.03 -9.46 25.59
CA THR A 167 -10.98 -10.89 25.95
C THR A 167 -9.88 -11.68 25.28
N ARG A 168 -9.31 -11.19 24.17
CA ARG A 168 -8.30 -11.90 23.39
C ARG A 168 -6.91 -11.29 23.57
N GLU A 169 -5.99 -12.10 24.01
CA GLU A 169 -4.57 -11.76 24.00
C GLU A 169 -4.10 -11.49 22.55
N ASN A 170 -3.24 -10.48 22.36
CA ASN A 170 -2.71 -10.06 21.07
C ASN A 170 -3.75 -9.50 20.07
N TYR A 171 -4.99 -9.25 20.48
CA TYR A 171 -5.92 -8.51 19.64
C TYR A 171 -5.64 -7.00 19.70
N PRO A 172 -5.75 -6.27 18.58
CA PRO A 172 -5.47 -4.83 18.58
C PRO A 172 -6.37 -4.08 19.58
N PRO A 173 -5.80 -3.19 20.42
CA PRO A 173 -6.56 -2.48 21.46
C PRO A 173 -7.55 -1.46 20.89
N ALA A 174 -7.39 -1.04 19.63
CA ALA A 174 -8.22 -0.04 18.97
C ALA A 174 -8.43 -0.39 17.48
N PRO A 175 -9.47 0.17 16.83
CA PRO A 175 -9.74 -0.05 15.41
C PRO A 175 -8.69 0.56 14.47
N ILE A 176 -7.82 1.45 14.98
CA ILE A 176 -6.64 1.94 14.29
C ILE A 176 -5.43 1.50 15.11
N HIS A 177 -4.47 0.85 14.45
CA HIS A 177 -3.30 0.29 15.11
C HIS A 177 -2.04 0.54 14.29
N GLU A 178 -1.02 1.14 14.92
CA GLU A 178 0.26 1.39 14.29
C GLU A 178 1.22 0.24 14.57
N MET A 179 1.88 -0.25 13.52
CA MET A 179 2.79 -1.39 13.56
C MET A 179 4.14 -0.97 13.01
N THR A 180 5.19 -1.04 13.82
CA THR A 180 6.56 -0.72 13.39
C THR A 180 7.04 -1.73 12.36
N VAL A 181 7.67 -1.23 11.29
CA VAL A 181 8.27 -2.02 10.22
C VAL A 181 9.79 -2.00 10.38
N HIS A 182 10.42 -3.15 10.20
CA HIS A 182 11.87 -3.25 10.18
C HIS A 182 12.44 -2.58 8.93
N LEU A 183 13.31 -1.59 9.13
CA LEU A 183 14.06 -0.98 8.03
C LEU A 183 15.31 -1.81 7.77
N TRP A 184 15.47 -2.21 6.52
CA TRP A 184 16.67 -2.89 6.04
C TRP A 184 17.84 -1.91 5.94
N ALA A 185 19.05 -2.43 5.97
CA ALA A 185 20.24 -1.63 5.67
C ALA A 185 20.14 -1.08 4.23
N GLU A 186 20.74 0.07 3.98
CA GLU A 186 20.66 0.74 2.67
C GLU A 186 21.15 -0.15 1.52
N ASP A 187 22.23 -0.87 1.73
CA ASP A 187 22.78 -1.82 0.75
C ASP A 187 21.85 -3.03 0.50
N GLU A 188 21.03 -3.40 1.47
CA GLU A 188 20.01 -4.44 1.31
C GLU A 188 18.82 -3.91 0.49
N GLN A 189 18.40 -2.66 0.74
CA GLN A 189 17.38 -2.00 -0.07
C GLN A 189 17.81 -1.89 -1.54
N ASP A 190 19.05 -1.48 -1.78
CA ASP A 190 19.63 -1.36 -3.13
C ASP A 190 19.62 -2.71 -3.86
N ARG A 191 20.20 -3.73 -3.24
CA ARG A 191 20.23 -5.10 -3.80
C ARG A 191 18.83 -5.66 -4.06
N TYR A 192 17.88 -5.37 -3.17
CA TYR A 192 16.51 -5.84 -3.34
C TYR A 192 15.84 -5.21 -4.57
N VAL A 193 16.02 -3.90 -4.76
CA VAL A 193 15.45 -3.17 -5.90
C VAL A 193 16.13 -3.61 -7.20
N GLU A 194 17.47 -3.62 -7.26
CA GLU A 194 18.25 -4.03 -8.44
C GLU A 194 17.92 -5.47 -8.91
N ALA A 195 17.74 -6.39 -7.97
CA ALA A 195 17.41 -7.79 -8.28
C ALA A 195 15.98 -7.97 -8.87
N ARG A 196 15.14 -6.92 -8.86
CA ARG A 196 13.73 -7.00 -9.29
C ARG A 196 13.41 -6.14 -10.52
N VAL A 197 14.37 -5.42 -11.01
CA VAL A 197 14.30 -4.61 -12.24
C VAL A 197 14.82 -5.39 -13.42
#